data_633bcf916f627c7496571a630b593b59
#
_entry.id   633bcf916f627c7496571a630b593b59
#
_cell.length_a   1.000
_cell.length_b   1.000
_cell.length_c   1.000
_cell.angle_alpha   90.00
_cell.angle_beta   90.00
_cell.angle_gamma   90.00
#
_symmetry.space_group_name_H-M   'P 1'
#
loop_
_entity.id
_entity.type
_entity.pdbx_description
1 polymer ?
#
loop_
_entity_poly.entity_id
_entity_poly.type
_entity_poly.pdbx_seq_one_letter_code
_entity_poly.pdbx_strand_id
1 'polypeptide(L)'
;MATETRSNGAHQSNSSENSPTADSPEIAAKLADRYQLFESFFEQLHLEKDVYAHEDRIVLRWPRKLMAPADYNARLQLSNGRIYAESEGREGDNGDRTLTSAVSIPDGEYELLLMPSPSEYYIRGVRVQRKIPLSAVRSDYRTAPYGTFVERQVELLRHAVTHDDGLYSEIAKMTLGWWDRITTRKLSPAIETVAALEEDHLTRLTMLLGMVARYGENDQFPTEIRQQLDDCLSSFPYCRQAYAERTGKTLGDTEELLFAASELLAGQLYPEHTFPCSQHSGQWHRQRAEEAVTRRLQHAAIVGFAESSSHNLAQLLTALSHLIDLADSQEIWDLAAVVIDKVLVTLALDSFRGVYGAGQITAENGGVVPNGHVSPLAGVARLMWGVGTWNWHFAAPISLCCCHNYAHPHLIASLATLPGPDTMWASERHAVAAGCEEAQEAEQHKPPQSLHKAIYRTPDYLLSSAQDFQPGQPGQGGQSWQATLDADAIVFVNHPAAHALDQDAHRDSYWRSGLLPRVAQHRDL
;
A
#
# COMPACT_ATOMS: atom_id res chain seq x y z
N MET A 1 18.89 59.29 -44.61
CA MET A 1 17.98 60.36 -44.18
C MET A 1 17.68 60.07 -42.73
N ALA A 2 18.46 60.63 -41.84
CA ALA A 2 18.33 61.92 -41.21
C ALA A 2 17.27 61.85 -40.13
N THR A 3 17.74 61.77 -38.90
CA THR A 3 17.77 62.80 -37.84
C THR A 3 16.42 62.90 -37.13
N GLU A 4 16.29 62.93 -35.83
CA GLU A 4 16.95 63.76 -34.84
C GLU A 4 16.66 63.32 -33.40
N THR A 5 17.66 63.43 -32.57
CA THR A 5 17.70 63.49 -31.14
C THR A 5 16.84 64.61 -30.52
N ARG A 6 16.26 64.37 -29.33
CA ARG A 6 16.17 65.39 -28.28
C ARG A 6 16.18 64.81 -26.87
N SER A 7 17.17 65.22 -26.13
CA SER A 7 17.37 65.11 -24.69
C SER A 7 16.50 66.10 -23.92
N ASN A 8 16.20 65.79 -22.71
CA ASN A 8 16.10 66.54 -21.45
C ASN A 8 14.94 65.97 -20.62
N GLY A 9 15.02 65.78 -19.35
CA GLY A 9 15.84 66.31 -18.32
C GLY A 9 15.60 65.56 -17.00
N ALA A 10 16.57 65.56 -16.22
CA ALA A 10 16.62 65.01 -14.86
C ALA A 10 15.57 65.62 -13.94
N HIS A 11 14.82 64.77 -13.22
CA HIS A 11 14.32 65.09 -11.87
C HIS A 11 14.68 63.92 -10.96
N GLN A 12 15.74 64.10 -10.20
CA GLN A 12 15.98 63.38 -8.97
C GLN A 12 14.87 63.78 -7.98
N SER A 13 14.09 62.79 -7.56
CA SER A 13 13.41 62.84 -6.29
C SER A 13 13.82 61.58 -5.50
N ASN A 14 14.74 61.80 -4.58
CA ASN A 14 15.01 60.92 -3.46
C ASN A 14 13.70 60.67 -2.69
N SER A 15 13.26 59.46 -2.70
CA SER A 15 12.51 58.86 -1.60
C SER A 15 13.06 57.45 -1.39
N SER A 16 14.10 57.39 -0.58
CA SER A 16 14.52 56.15 0.06
C SER A 16 13.44 55.73 1.05
N GLU A 17 12.42 55.05 0.60
CA GLU A 17 11.64 54.20 1.48
C GLU A 17 12.43 52.93 1.71
N ASN A 18 12.98 52.84 2.92
CA ASN A 18 13.52 51.63 3.50
C ASN A 18 12.46 50.53 3.46
N SER A 19 12.54 49.63 2.51
CA SER A 19 11.90 48.32 2.62
C SER A 19 12.52 47.64 3.84
N PRO A 20 11.75 47.27 4.87
CA PRO A 20 12.31 46.62 6.05
C PRO A 20 12.97 45.32 5.63
N THR A 21 14.25 45.22 5.83
CA THR A 21 15.02 43.99 5.68
C THR A 21 14.46 42.95 6.66
N ALA A 22 14.36 41.70 6.23
CA ALA A 22 13.79 40.56 6.98
C ALA A 22 14.45 40.27 8.36
N ASP A 23 15.44 41.04 8.75
CA ASP A 23 16.25 40.86 9.97
C ASP A 23 15.84 41.77 11.16
N SER A 24 14.70 42.44 11.08
CA SER A 24 14.24 43.24 12.22
C SER A 24 13.62 42.33 13.29
N PRO A 25 14.05 42.42 14.58
CA PRO A 25 13.49 41.65 15.68
C PRO A 25 11.96 41.79 15.82
N GLU A 26 11.43 42.94 15.45
CA GLU A 26 9.98 43.22 15.47
C GLU A 26 9.21 42.45 14.38
N ILE A 27 9.80 42.28 13.19
CA ILE A 27 9.23 41.47 12.11
C ILE A 27 9.28 40.00 12.47
N ALA A 28 10.39 39.52 13.05
CA ALA A 28 10.53 38.14 13.51
C ALA A 28 9.51 37.81 14.60
N ALA A 29 9.26 38.71 15.55
CA ALA A 29 8.22 38.52 16.58
C ALA A 29 6.82 38.46 15.99
N LYS A 30 6.44 39.34 15.05
CA LYS A 30 5.16 39.31 14.37
C LYS A 30 4.95 38.05 13.52
N LEU A 31 6.02 37.53 12.92
CA LEU A 31 5.98 36.27 12.18
C LEU A 31 5.79 35.08 13.14
N ALA A 32 6.45 35.07 14.29
CA ALA A 32 6.31 34.04 15.29
C ALA A 32 4.87 34.01 15.87
N ASP A 33 4.29 35.16 16.21
CA ASP A 33 2.92 35.26 16.68
C ASP A 33 1.92 34.75 15.63
N ARG A 34 2.13 35.10 14.36
CA ARG A 34 1.26 34.67 13.26
C ARG A 34 1.41 33.18 12.97
N TYR A 35 2.62 32.65 13.07
CA TYR A 35 2.91 31.23 12.98
C TYR A 35 2.13 30.46 14.05
N GLN A 36 2.21 30.88 15.30
CA GLN A 36 1.53 30.26 16.43
C GLN A 36 0.00 30.33 16.31
N LEU A 37 -0.56 31.41 15.76
CA LEU A 37 -1.98 31.53 15.50
C LEU A 37 -2.47 30.50 14.48
N PHE A 38 -1.77 30.33 13.35
CA PHE A 38 -2.13 29.32 12.35
C PHE A 38 -1.95 27.88 12.87
N GLU A 39 -0.87 27.60 13.58
CA GLU A 39 -0.60 26.30 14.17
C GLU A 39 -1.74 25.92 15.12
N SER A 40 -2.06 26.78 16.07
CA SER A 40 -3.15 26.57 17.03
C SER A 40 -4.52 26.41 16.34
N PHE A 41 -4.76 27.14 15.25
CA PHE A 41 -5.98 27.01 14.46
C PHE A 41 -6.03 25.68 13.74
N PHE A 42 -4.96 25.32 12.99
CA PHE A 42 -4.94 24.09 12.22
C PHE A 42 -5.00 22.83 13.10
N GLU A 43 -4.48 22.86 14.32
CA GLU A 43 -4.59 21.77 15.30
C GLU A 43 -6.04 21.45 15.68
N GLN A 44 -6.93 22.44 15.64
CA GLN A 44 -8.35 22.26 15.98
C GLN A 44 -9.21 21.81 14.80
N LEU A 45 -8.67 21.85 13.58
CA LEU A 45 -9.38 21.39 12.40
C LEU A 45 -9.29 19.85 12.31
N HIS A 46 -10.40 19.21 12.02
CA HIS A 46 -10.47 17.75 11.87
C HIS A 46 -11.44 17.37 10.76
N LEU A 47 -11.25 16.21 10.19
CA LEU A 47 -12.21 15.57 9.30
C LEU A 47 -13.24 14.82 10.13
N GLU A 48 -14.46 14.71 9.62
CA GLU A 48 -15.55 13.98 10.28
C GLU A 48 -15.31 12.48 10.30
N LYS A 49 -14.61 11.97 9.28
CA LYS A 49 -14.28 10.55 9.08
C LYS A 49 -12.86 10.44 8.56
N ASP A 50 -12.25 9.29 8.79
CA ASP A 50 -10.97 8.91 8.17
C ASP A 50 -11.18 8.20 6.84
N VAL A 51 -12.36 7.58 6.64
CA VAL A 51 -12.75 6.89 5.41
C VAL A 51 -14.09 7.42 4.92
N TYR A 52 -14.14 7.78 3.65
CA TYR A 52 -15.31 8.35 2.99
C TYR A 52 -15.85 7.38 1.94
N ALA A 53 -17.13 7.01 2.06
CA ALA A 53 -17.83 6.21 1.09
C ALA A 53 -18.37 7.09 -0.06
N HIS A 54 -18.88 6.45 -1.13
CA HIS A 54 -19.35 7.11 -2.35
C HIS A 54 -20.30 8.30 -2.12
N GLU A 55 -21.21 8.17 -1.16
CA GLU A 55 -22.26 9.19 -0.89
C GLU A 55 -21.79 10.30 0.05
N ASP A 56 -20.62 10.16 0.64
CA ASP A 56 -20.15 11.09 1.66
C ASP A 56 -19.67 12.41 1.07
N ARG A 57 -19.76 13.46 1.89
CA ARG A 57 -19.10 14.73 1.66
C ARG A 57 -17.88 14.83 2.55
N ILE A 58 -16.77 15.23 1.99
CA ILE A 58 -15.54 15.49 2.74
C ILE A 58 -15.65 16.88 3.34
N VAL A 59 -15.84 16.92 4.66
CA VAL A 59 -16.10 18.16 5.41
C VAL A 59 -15.01 18.35 6.46
N LEU A 60 -14.35 19.48 6.40
CA LEU A 60 -13.43 19.97 7.42
C LEU A 60 -14.22 20.66 8.51
N ARG A 61 -14.00 20.30 9.77
CA ARG A 61 -14.74 20.81 10.93
C ARG A 61 -13.83 21.37 12.00
N TRP A 62 -14.34 22.36 12.73
CA TRP A 62 -13.73 22.91 13.94
C TRP A 62 -14.78 23.54 14.86
N PRO A 63 -14.44 23.81 16.14
CA PRO A 63 -15.38 24.42 17.09
C PRO A 63 -15.91 25.78 16.60
N ARG A 64 -17.22 25.98 16.59
CA ARG A 64 -17.87 27.22 16.12
C ARG A 64 -17.40 28.52 16.78
N LYS A 65 -16.78 28.42 17.96
CA LYS A 65 -16.22 29.59 18.67
C LYS A 65 -14.84 29.97 18.17
N LEU A 66 -14.19 29.09 17.40
CA LEU A 66 -12.89 29.32 16.83
C LEU A 66 -13.07 29.92 15.43
N MET A 67 -12.49 31.08 15.21
CA MET A 67 -12.49 31.74 13.90
C MET A 67 -11.13 31.57 13.24
N ALA A 68 -11.12 31.46 11.91
CA ALA A 68 -9.89 31.45 11.16
C ALA A 68 -9.13 32.77 11.35
N PRO A 69 -7.83 32.71 11.71
CA PRO A 69 -7.05 33.90 12.04
C PRO A 69 -6.67 34.75 10.82
N ALA A 70 -6.69 34.16 9.65
CA ALA A 70 -6.46 34.78 8.35
C ALA A 70 -6.89 33.83 7.23
N ASP A 71 -6.73 34.24 5.97
CA ASP A 71 -7.04 33.40 4.81
C ASP A 71 -6.11 32.18 4.74
N TYR A 72 -6.69 31.02 4.41
CA TYR A 72 -5.97 29.75 4.34
C TYR A 72 -6.47 28.90 3.17
N ASN A 73 -5.66 27.92 2.76
CA ASN A 73 -6.04 26.93 1.76
C ASN A 73 -6.11 25.54 2.37
N ALA A 74 -7.11 24.79 1.94
CA ALA A 74 -7.28 23.37 2.24
C ALA A 74 -7.23 22.61 0.90
N ARG A 75 -6.18 21.79 0.69
CA ARG A 75 -5.96 21.02 -0.54
C ARG A 75 -6.08 19.54 -0.27
N LEU A 76 -6.94 18.88 -1.00
CA LEU A 76 -7.02 17.43 -1.02
C LEU A 76 -6.12 16.90 -2.14
N GLN A 77 -5.10 16.14 -1.77
CA GLN A 77 -4.07 15.66 -2.70
C GLN A 77 -3.66 14.21 -2.41
N LEU A 78 -3.09 13.53 -3.41
CA LEU A 78 -2.36 12.28 -3.21
C LEU A 78 -0.96 12.56 -2.62
N SER A 79 -0.30 11.51 -2.12
CA SER A 79 1.08 11.58 -1.61
C SER A 79 2.09 12.13 -2.64
N ASN A 80 1.84 11.92 -3.94
CA ASN A 80 2.64 12.47 -5.04
C ASN A 80 2.38 13.96 -5.34
N GLY A 81 1.50 14.63 -4.57
CA GLY A 81 1.18 16.04 -4.72
C GLY A 81 0.10 16.36 -5.77
N ARG A 82 -0.52 15.36 -6.43
CA ARG A 82 -1.63 15.59 -7.36
C ARG A 82 -2.86 16.07 -6.59
N ILE A 83 -3.33 17.27 -6.91
CA ILE A 83 -4.48 17.91 -6.25
C ILE A 83 -5.79 17.48 -6.91
N TYR A 84 -6.77 17.08 -6.10
CA TYR A 84 -8.13 16.71 -6.53
C TYR A 84 -9.21 17.71 -6.13
N ALA A 85 -8.99 18.41 -5.02
CA ALA A 85 -9.88 19.49 -4.60
C ALA A 85 -9.09 20.55 -3.85
N GLU A 86 -9.50 21.80 -3.99
CA GLU A 86 -8.94 22.93 -3.26
C GLU A 86 -10.08 23.84 -2.80
N SER A 87 -9.99 24.29 -1.55
CA SER A 87 -10.96 25.22 -0.96
C SER A 87 -10.21 26.34 -0.25
N GLU A 88 -10.55 27.57 -0.58
CA GLU A 88 -10.02 28.76 0.09
C GLU A 88 -10.86 29.11 1.32
N GLY A 89 -10.24 29.13 2.48
CA GLY A 89 -10.81 29.65 3.71
C GLY A 89 -10.50 31.12 3.90
N ARG A 90 -11.40 31.86 4.53
CA ARG A 90 -11.24 33.29 4.78
C ARG A 90 -11.10 33.59 6.26
N GLU A 91 -10.44 34.69 6.55
CA GLU A 91 -10.40 35.25 7.91
C GLU A 91 -11.82 35.37 8.48
N GLY A 92 -12.02 34.89 9.71
CA GLY A 92 -13.30 34.91 10.39
C GLY A 92 -14.23 33.74 10.05
N ASP A 93 -13.87 32.83 9.14
CA ASP A 93 -14.64 31.61 8.89
C ASP A 93 -14.75 30.77 10.18
N ASN A 94 -15.90 30.16 10.41
CA ASN A 94 -16.16 29.33 11.58
C ASN A 94 -17.01 28.09 11.27
N GLY A 95 -16.77 27.02 12.01
CA GLY A 95 -17.65 25.87 12.11
C GLY A 95 -17.33 24.71 11.19
N ASP A 96 -17.61 24.80 9.89
CA ASP A 96 -17.37 23.73 8.95
C ASP A 96 -17.16 24.23 7.51
N ARG A 97 -16.49 23.39 6.71
CA ARG A 97 -16.26 23.67 5.29
C ARG A 97 -16.28 22.37 4.49
N THR A 98 -17.16 22.31 3.53
CA THR A 98 -17.18 21.21 2.55
C THR A 98 -16.05 21.42 1.53
N LEU A 99 -15.21 20.42 1.37
CA LEU A 99 -14.11 20.42 0.41
C LEU A 99 -14.57 19.90 -0.95
N THR A 100 -15.17 18.70 -0.94
CA THR A 100 -15.67 18.03 -2.14
C THR A 100 -16.63 16.91 -1.75
N SER A 101 -17.19 16.22 -2.75
CA SER A 101 -17.92 14.96 -2.55
C SER A 101 -16.99 13.79 -2.89
N ALA A 102 -17.05 12.70 -2.11
CA ALA A 102 -16.25 11.51 -2.36
C ALA A 102 -16.50 10.91 -3.76
N VAL A 103 -17.71 11.10 -4.31
CA VAL A 103 -18.05 10.68 -5.69
C VAL A 103 -17.18 11.35 -6.77
N SER A 104 -16.59 12.51 -6.48
CA SER A 104 -15.83 13.30 -7.46
C SER A 104 -14.32 12.97 -7.46
N ILE A 105 -13.86 12.12 -6.56
CA ILE A 105 -12.45 11.73 -6.46
C ILE A 105 -12.31 10.22 -6.67
N PRO A 106 -11.19 9.71 -7.23
CA PRO A 106 -10.92 8.29 -7.32
C PRO A 106 -10.81 7.61 -5.95
N ASP A 107 -10.93 6.28 -5.92
CA ASP A 107 -10.57 5.51 -4.73
C ASP A 107 -9.08 5.66 -4.44
N GLY A 108 -8.72 5.75 -3.17
CA GLY A 108 -7.33 5.88 -2.79
C GLY A 108 -7.11 6.55 -1.44
N GLU A 109 -5.85 6.67 -1.10
CA GLU A 109 -5.37 7.39 0.07
C GLU A 109 -5.02 8.83 -0.30
N TYR A 110 -5.49 9.76 0.52
CA TYR A 110 -5.34 11.18 0.32
C TYR A 110 -4.74 11.85 1.56
N GLU A 111 -4.13 13.01 1.33
CA GLU A 111 -3.75 13.95 2.39
C GLU A 111 -4.56 15.23 2.21
N LEU A 112 -5.21 15.68 3.26
CA LEU A 112 -5.72 17.05 3.34
C LEU A 112 -4.59 17.95 3.86
N LEU A 113 -4.01 18.75 2.97
CA LEU A 113 -2.98 19.72 3.30
C LEU A 113 -3.62 21.06 3.64
N LEU A 114 -3.43 21.51 4.89
CA LEU A 114 -3.83 22.82 5.37
C LEU A 114 -2.60 23.76 5.36
N MET A 115 -2.74 24.94 4.79
CA MET A 115 -1.67 25.94 4.71
C MET A 115 -2.25 27.36 4.70
N PRO A 116 -1.51 28.38 5.17
CA PRO A 116 -1.88 29.77 4.95
C PRO A 116 -2.11 30.07 3.46
N SER A 117 -2.93 31.05 3.12
CA SER A 117 -3.10 31.46 1.73
C SER A 117 -1.75 31.86 1.10
N PRO A 118 -1.61 31.84 -0.25
CA PRO A 118 -0.36 32.24 -0.90
C PRO A 118 0.12 33.63 -0.48
N SER A 119 -0.76 34.56 -0.23
CA SER A 119 -0.41 35.90 0.25
C SER A 119 0.24 35.88 1.63
N GLU A 120 -0.21 35.03 2.52
CA GLU A 120 0.38 34.85 3.86
C GLU A 120 1.66 34.02 3.80
N TYR A 121 1.64 32.93 3.02
CA TYR A 121 2.75 31.98 2.90
C TYR A 121 3.99 32.60 2.24
N TYR A 122 3.80 33.24 1.08
CA TYR A 122 4.90 33.77 0.28
C TYR A 122 5.28 35.20 0.63
N ILE A 123 4.31 36.07 0.87
CA ILE A 123 4.55 37.50 1.08
C ILE A 123 4.90 37.75 2.54
N ARG A 124 4.20 37.10 3.46
CA ARG A 124 4.40 37.32 4.91
C ARG A 124 5.31 36.28 5.57
N GLY A 125 5.76 35.26 4.82
CA GLY A 125 6.72 34.26 5.28
C GLY A 125 6.19 33.21 6.25
N VAL A 126 4.86 33.13 6.44
CA VAL A 126 4.24 32.13 7.33
C VAL A 126 4.22 30.77 6.66
N ARG A 127 4.95 29.78 7.20
CA ARG A 127 5.16 28.47 6.59
C ARG A 127 4.66 27.31 7.46
N VAL A 128 3.48 27.46 8.04
CA VAL A 128 2.81 26.39 8.79
C VAL A 128 2.06 25.50 7.83
N GLN A 129 2.18 24.20 8.01
CA GLN A 129 1.42 23.20 7.26
C GLN A 129 0.95 22.11 8.20
N ARG A 130 -0.25 21.61 7.99
CA ARG A 130 -0.77 20.40 8.64
C ARG A 130 -1.32 19.46 7.59
N LYS A 131 -1.01 18.17 7.72
CA LYS A 131 -1.52 17.10 6.89
C LYS A 131 -2.47 16.24 7.71
N ILE A 132 -3.63 15.96 7.19
CA ILE A 132 -4.64 15.07 7.78
C ILE A 132 -4.86 13.94 6.78
N PRO A 133 -4.54 12.69 7.11
CA PRO A 133 -4.76 11.55 6.22
C PRO A 133 -6.25 11.22 6.13
N LEU A 134 -6.69 10.77 4.96
CA LEU A 134 -8.03 10.21 4.73
C LEU A 134 -8.01 9.26 3.55
N SER A 135 -9.05 8.42 3.45
CA SER A 135 -9.22 7.48 2.35
C SER A 135 -10.61 7.64 1.72
N ALA A 136 -10.72 7.38 0.42
CA ALA A 136 -11.99 7.34 -0.30
C ALA A 136 -12.19 5.94 -0.89
N VAL A 137 -13.34 5.32 -0.62
CA VAL A 137 -13.73 3.99 -1.10
C VAL A 137 -15.12 4.08 -1.70
N ARG A 138 -15.28 3.72 -2.96
CA ARG A 138 -16.57 3.80 -3.68
C ARG A 138 -17.39 2.53 -3.64
N SER A 139 -16.81 1.44 -3.18
CA SER A 139 -17.53 0.18 -3.07
C SER A 139 -18.20 0.05 -1.71
N ASP A 140 -19.39 -0.54 -1.72
CA ASP A 140 -20.07 -0.91 -0.49
C ASP A 140 -19.33 -2.06 0.21
N TYR A 141 -19.40 -2.09 1.53
CA TYR A 141 -18.86 -3.17 2.34
C TYR A 141 -19.89 -4.30 2.51
N ARG A 142 -19.51 -5.53 2.16
CA ARG A 142 -20.35 -6.71 2.31
C ARG A 142 -19.93 -7.54 3.52
N THR A 143 -20.81 -7.67 4.49
CA THR A 143 -20.59 -8.47 5.70
C THR A 143 -21.09 -9.92 5.56
N ALA A 144 -21.88 -10.21 4.50
CA ALA A 144 -22.41 -11.53 4.21
C ALA A 144 -22.03 -11.97 2.79
N PRO A 145 -21.76 -13.28 2.57
CA PRO A 145 -21.41 -13.81 1.26
C PRO A 145 -22.48 -13.54 0.21
N TYR A 146 -22.04 -13.23 -1.02
CA TYR A 146 -22.92 -13.04 -2.17
C TYR A 146 -22.29 -13.59 -3.44
N GLY A 147 -23.15 -13.90 -4.42
CA GLY A 147 -22.76 -14.27 -5.76
C GLY A 147 -21.87 -15.50 -5.86
N THR A 148 -21.53 -15.86 -7.08
CA THR A 148 -20.55 -16.89 -7.40
C THR A 148 -19.16 -16.27 -7.54
N PHE A 149 -18.12 -17.10 -7.53
CA PHE A 149 -16.75 -16.64 -7.79
C PHE A 149 -16.63 -15.93 -9.15
N VAL A 150 -17.25 -16.50 -10.20
CA VAL A 150 -17.22 -15.92 -11.56
C VAL A 150 -17.90 -14.55 -11.63
N GLU A 151 -19.04 -14.38 -10.95
CA GLU A 151 -19.69 -13.07 -10.88
C GLU A 151 -18.81 -12.02 -10.20
N ARG A 152 -18.14 -12.42 -9.13
CA ARG A 152 -17.20 -11.53 -8.41
C ARG A 152 -15.92 -11.23 -9.21
N GLN A 153 -15.43 -12.18 -10.02
CA GLN A 153 -14.34 -11.90 -10.98
C GLN A 153 -14.72 -10.79 -11.96
N VAL A 154 -15.91 -10.88 -12.58
CA VAL A 154 -16.39 -9.87 -13.51
C VAL A 154 -16.60 -8.53 -12.80
N GLU A 155 -17.13 -8.54 -11.57
CA GLU A 155 -17.29 -7.33 -10.75
C GLU A 155 -15.96 -6.66 -10.45
N LEU A 156 -14.95 -7.44 -10.00
CA LEU A 156 -13.58 -6.94 -9.75
C LEU A 156 -12.98 -6.29 -10.99
N LEU A 157 -13.02 -6.98 -12.12
CA LEU A 157 -12.42 -6.48 -13.35
C LEU A 157 -13.09 -5.17 -13.81
N ARG A 158 -14.41 -5.06 -13.72
CA ARG A 158 -15.14 -3.81 -14.02
C ARG A 158 -14.80 -2.71 -13.01
N HIS A 159 -14.67 -3.06 -11.75
CA HIS A 159 -14.26 -2.11 -10.71
C HIS A 159 -12.85 -1.58 -11.00
N ALA A 160 -11.89 -2.44 -11.33
CA ALA A 160 -10.53 -2.03 -11.70
C ALA A 160 -10.50 -1.12 -12.94
N VAL A 161 -11.28 -1.45 -13.99
CA VAL A 161 -11.38 -0.57 -15.19
C VAL A 161 -11.89 0.82 -14.85
N THR A 162 -12.78 0.93 -13.85
CA THR A 162 -13.44 2.20 -13.50
C THR A 162 -12.64 3.02 -12.49
N HIS A 163 -11.93 2.36 -11.56
CA HIS A 163 -11.35 3.01 -10.39
C HIS A 163 -9.82 3.01 -10.35
N ASP A 164 -9.15 2.24 -11.21
CA ASP A 164 -7.71 2.35 -11.43
C ASP A 164 -7.42 3.17 -12.70
N ASP A 165 -6.45 4.06 -12.62
CA ASP A 165 -5.99 4.85 -13.78
C ASP A 165 -4.59 4.40 -14.25
N GLY A 166 -4.29 3.11 -14.13
CA GLY A 166 -2.98 2.57 -14.39
C GLY A 166 -2.96 1.11 -14.85
N LEU A 167 -1.94 0.40 -14.38
CA LEU A 167 -1.61 -0.97 -14.75
C LEU A 167 -2.79 -1.95 -14.58
N TYR A 168 -3.47 -1.88 -13.45
CA TYR A 168 -4.52 -2.85 -13.12
C TYR A 168 -5.77 -2.69 -13.99
N SER A 169 -6.11 -1.45 -14.36
CA SER A 169 -7.15 -1.15 -15.33
C SER A 169 -6.86 -1.78 -16.69
N GLU A 170 -5.61 -1.69 -17.15
CA GLU A 170 -5.24 -2.23 -18.46
C GLU A 170 -5.19 -3.77 -18.45
N ILE A 171 -4.67 -4.39 -17.39
CA ILE A 171 -4.75 -5.86 -17.20
C ILE A 171 -6.22 -6.32 -17.18
N ALA A 172 -7.09 -5.61 -16.45
CA ALA A 172 -8.51 -5.96 -16.39
C ALA A 172 -9.21 -5.87 -17.75
N LYS A 173 -8.87 -4.88 -18.59
CA LYS A 173 -9.36 -4.77 -19.97
C LYS A 173 -8.89 -5.93 -20.83
N MET A 174 -7.60 -6.31 -20.76
CA MET A 174 -7.05 -7.46 -21.47
C MET A 174 -7.78 -8.74 -21.05
N THR A 175 -7.99 -8.94 -19.73
CA THR A 175 -8.72 -10.10 -19.19
C THR A 175 -10.18 -10.15 -19.66
N LEU A 176 -10.85 -9.00 -19.79
CA LEU A 176 -12.21 -8.88 -20.31
C LEU A 176 -12.31 -8.98 -21.85
N GLY A 177 -11.16 -9.02 -22.55
CA GLY A 177 -11.12 -8.98 -24.01
C GLY A 177 -11.46 -7.62 -24.63
N TRP A 178 -11.34 -6.54 -23.86
CA TRP A 178 -11.63 -5.16 -24.30
C TRP A 178 -10.39 -4.50 -24.90
N TRP A 179 -9.83 -5.12 -25.94
CA TRP A 179 -8.57 -4.74 -26.57
C TRP A 179 -8.61 -3.34 -27.20
N ASP A 180 -9.75 -2.95 -27.75
CA ASP A 180 -10.02 -1.65 -28.35
C ASP A 180 -10.02 -0.49 -27.31
N ARG A 181 -10.06 -0.80 -26.04
CA ARG A 181 -10.09 0.17 -24.93
C ARG A 181 -8.77 0.29 -24.17
N ILE A 182 -7.75 -0.41 -24.59
CA ILE A 182 -6.43 -0.34 -23.98
C ILE A 182 -5.79 1.03 -24.22
N THR A 183 -5.20 1.59 -23.19
CA THR A 183 -4.52 2.87 -23.24
C THR A 183 -3.07 2.69 -22.78
N THR A 184 -2.16 2.49 -23.73
CA THR A 184 -0.74 2.15 -23.46
C THR A 184 -0.04 3.15 -22.54
N ARG A 185 -0.36 4.46 -22.65
CA ARG A 185 0.19 5.50 -21.77
C ARG A 185 -0.07 5.25 -20.27
N LYS A 186 -1.13 4.53 -19.92
CA LYS A 186 -1.44 4.20 -18.51
C LYS A 186 -0.52 3.14 -17.92
N LEU A 187 0.24 2.42 -18.75
CA LEU A 187 1.25 1.47 -18.31
C LEU A 187 2.59 2.15 -17.95
N SER A 188 2.87 3.34 -18.50
CA SER A 188 4.15 4.05 -18.32
C SER A 188 4.50 4.29 -16.83
N PRO A 189 3.58 4.73 -15.94
CA PRO A 189 3.93 4.92 -14.53
C PRO A 189 4.40 3.64 -13.83
N ALA A 190 3.83 2.47 -14.18
CA ALA A 190 4.25 1.19 -13.62
C ALA A 190 5.64 0.79 -14.14
N ILE A 191 5.91 1.01 -15.41
CA ILE A 191 7.23 0.77 -16.03
C ILE A 191 8.28 1.68 -15.40
N GLU A 192 7.98 2.96 -15.21
CA GLU A 192 8.85 3.94 -14.56
C GLU A 192 9.16 3.56 -13.11
N THR A 193 8.15 3.15 -12.33
CA THR A 193 8.32 2.67 -10.95
C THR A 193 9.28 1.47 -10.89
N VAL A 194 9.14 0.50 -11.80
CA VAL A 194 10.02 -0.67 -11.86
C VAL A 194 11.43 -0.28 -12.27
N ALA A 195 11.59 0.55 -13.27
CA ALA A 195 12.90 1.00 -13.76
C ALA A 195 13.66 1.84 -12.73
N ALA A 196 12.95 2.66 -11.96
CA ALA A 196 13.51 3.51 -10.90
C ALA A 196 13.68 2.79 -9.55
N LEU A 197 13.17 1.55 -9.42
CA LEU A 197 13.16 0.77 -8.16
C LEU A 197 12.46 1.53 -7.01
N GLU A 198 11.38 2.22 -7.33
CA GLU A 198 10.57 2.97 -6.36
C GLU A 198 9.74 2.02 -5.45
N GLU A 199 8.99 2.59 -4.54
CA GLU A 199 8.09 1.81 -3.66
C GLU A 199 7.14 0.93 -4.49
N ASP A 200 6.89 -0.30 -4.06
CA ASP A 200 6.04 -1.32 -4.72
C ASP A 200 6.53 -1.85 -6.09
N HIS A 201 7.79 -1.57 -6.46
CA HIS A 201 8.32 -2.00 -7.76
C HIS A 201 8.33 -3.52 -7.96
N LEU A 202 8.53 -4.35 -6.91
CA LEU A 202 8.51 -5.81 -7.03
C LEU A 202 7.11 -6.33 -7.38
N THR A 203 6.08 -5.80 -6.74
CA THR A 203 4.69 -6.15 -7.06
C THR A 203 4.36 -5.74 -8.49
N ARG A 204 4.72 -4.53 -8.90
CA ARG A 204 4.50 -4.05 -10.27
C ARG A 204 5.29 -4.85 -11.30
N LEU A 205 6.53 -5.20 -11.00
CA LEU A 205 7.36 -6.08 -11.85
C LEU A 205 6.67 -7.42 -12.10
N THR A 206 6.22 -8.09 -11.02
CA THR A 206 5.50 -9.36 -11.11
C THR A 206 4.23 -9.23 -11.96
N MET A 207 3.46 -8.17 -11.76
CA MET A 207 2.24 -7.90 -12.53
C MET A 207 2.52 -7.62 -14.01
N LEU A 208 3.59 -6.87 -14.34
CA LEU A 208 4.01 -6.63 -15.72
C LEU A 208 4.49 -7.90 -16.40
N LEU A 209 5.30 -8.72 -15.73
CA LEU A 209 5.73 -10.04 -16.23
C LEU A 209 4.52 -10.94 -16.49
N GLY A 210 3.58 -11.01 -15.53
CA GLY A 210 2.35 -11.76 -15.70
C GLY A 210 1.46 -11.26 -16.83
N MET A 211 1.40 -9.95 -17.05
CA MET A 211 0.69 -9.35 -18.18
C MET A 211 1.31 -9.78 -19.51
N VAL A 212 2.63 -9.67 -19.63
CA VAL A 212 3.34 -10.07 -20.86
C VAL A 212 3.23 -11.58 -21.11
N ALA A 213 3.36 -12.40 -20.07
CA ALA A 213 3.26 -13.86 -20.19
C ALA A 213 1.86 -14.31 -20.64
N ARG A 214 0.79 -13.69 -20.15
CA ARG A 214 -0.59 -14.07 -20.50
C ARG A 214 -1.05 -13.51 -21.84
N TYR A 215 -0.65 -12.28 -22.14
CA TYR A 215 -1.26 -11.51 -23.23
C TYR A 215 -0.29 -11.10 -24.32
N GLY A 216 1.02 -11.20 -24.11
CA GLY A 216 2.04 -10.70 -25.02
C GLY A 216 2.06 -11.35 -26.41
N GLU A 217 1.57 -12.59 -26.53
CA GLU A 217 1.44 -13.33 -27.78
C GLU A 217 0.10 -13.08 -28.52
N ASN A 218 -0.79 -12.27 -27.94
CA ASN A 218 -2.06 -11.95 -28.58
C ASN A 218 -1.85 -10.93 -29.71
N ASP A 219 -2.43 -11.18 -30.88
CA ASP A 219 -2.32 -10.29 -32.04
C ASP A 219 -2.81 -8.86 -31.80
N GLN A 220 -3.67 -8.67 -30.78
CA GLN A 220 -4.21 -7.36 -30.38
C GLN A 220 -3.38 -6.68 -29.28
N PHE A 221 -2.32 -7.33 -28.80
CA PHE A 221 -1.44 -6.71 -27.81
C PHE A 221 -0.74 -5.47 -28.41
N PRO A 222 -0.78 -4.30 -27.74
CA PRO A 222 -0.28 -3.05 -28.31
C PRO A 222 1.23 -3.10 -28.57
N THR A 223 1.63 -2.99 -29.84
CA THR A 223 3.04 -3.05 -30.24
C THR A 223 3.86 -1.85 -29.76
N GLU A 224 3.21 -0.69 -29.57
CA GLU A 224 3.88 0.55 -29.15
C GLU A 224 4.50 0.46 -27.76
N ILE A 225 3.91 -0.35 -26.85
CA ILE A 225 4.41 -0.51 -25.48
C ILE A 225 5.35 -1.72 -25.35
N ARG A 226 5.35 -2.63 -26.33
CA ARG A 226 6.10 -3.90 -26.23
C ARG A 226 7.58 -3.68 -26.00
N GLN A 227 8.21 -2.80 -26.79
CA GLN A 227 9.63 -2.51 -26.65
C GLN A 227 9.99 -1.93 -25.27
N GLN A 228 9.15 -1.01 -24.77
CA GLN A 228 9.38 -0.41 -23.44
C GLN A 228 9.26 -1.44 -22.32
N LEU A 229 8.30 -2.38 -22.45
CA LEU A 229 8.15 -3.50 -21.51
C LEU A 229 9.36 -4.43 -21.56
N ASP A 230 9.76 -4.87 -22.75
CA ASP A 230 10.90 -5.75 -22.94
C ASP A 230 12.20 -5.11 -22.42
N ASP A 231 12.43 -3.83 -22.68
CA ASP A 231 13.59 -3.09 -22.17
C ASP A 231 13.56 -2.99 -20.63
N CYS A 232 12.41 -2.67 -20.04
CA CYS A 232 12.25 -2.58 -18.58
C CYS A 232 12.47 -3.94 -17.90
N LEU A 233 11.77 -4.97 -18.39
CA LEU A 233 11.78 -6.30 -17.78
C LEU A 233 13.13 -7.01 -17.93
N SER A 234 13.83 -6.81 -19.06
CA SER A 234 15.14 -7.42 -19.28
C SER A 234 16.29 -6.66 -18.62
N SER A 235 16.12 -5.38 -18.29
CA SER A 235 17.14 -4.57 -17.60
C SER A 235 17.05 -4.58 -16.08
N PHE A 236 15.99 -5.17 -15.53
CA PHE A 236 15.81 -5.25 -14.08
C PHE A 236 16.96 -6.04 -13.42
N PRO A 237 17.47 -5.63 -12.24
CA PRO A 237 18.61 -6.28 -11.59
C PRO A 237 18.18 -7.56 -10.85
N TYR A 238 17.98 -8.67 -11.57
CA TYR A 238 17.61 -9.97 -10.99
C TYR A 238 18.72 -10.64 -10.15
N CYS A 239 19.87 -9.98 -9.98
CA CYS A 239 20.92 -10.43 -9.08
C CYS A 239 20.78 -9.72 -7.73
N ARG A 240 20.66 -10.48 -6.62
CA ARG A 240 20.47 -9.91 -5.27
C ARG A 240 21.52 -8.87 -4.90
N GLN A 241 22.79 -9.12 -5.23
CA GLN A 241 23.85 -8.16 -4.96
C GLN A 241 23.62 -6.85 -5.72
N ALA A 242 23.40 -6.92 -7.03
CA ALA A 242 23.13 -5.73 -7.85
C ALA A 242 21.86 -5.00 -7.43
N TYR A 243 20.83 -5.74 -6.99
CA TYR A 243 19.60 -5.18 -6.44
C TYR A 243 19.86 -4.45 -5.11
N ALA A 244 20.57 -5.08 -4.16
CA ALA A 244 20.91 -4.48 -2.88
C ALA A 244 21.80 -3.24 -3.03
N GLU A 245 22.77 -3.27 -3.95
CA GLU A 245 23.64 -2.13 -4.26
C GLU A 245 22.83 -0.92 -4.80
N ARG A 246 21.78 -1.17 -5.60
CA ARG A 246 20.94 -0.11 -6.19
C ARG A 246 19.89 0.42 -5.23
N THR A 247 19.30 -0.44 -4.38
CA THR A 247 18.19 -0.08 -3.50
C THR A 247 18.64 0.25 -2.08
N GLY A 248 19.79 -0.22 -1.64
CA GLY A 248 20.22 -0.17 -0.24
C GLY A 248 19.36 -1.02 0.70
N LYS A 249 18.48 -1.89 0.18
CA LYS A 249 17.52 -2.68 0.96
C LYS A 249 17.89 -4.17 0.97
N THR A 250 17.58 -4.81 2.09
CA THR A 250 17.55 -6.27 2.22
C THR A 250 16.08 -6.70 2.09
N LEU A 251 15.82 -7.71 1.28
CA LEU A 251 14.48 -8.23 1.07
C LEU A 251 14.00 -9.03 2.29
N GLY A 252 12.75 -8.83 2.69
CA GLY A 252 12.03 -9.68 3.62
C GLY A 252 11.67 -11.04 3.00
N ASP A 253 11.16 -11.96 3.81
CA ASP A 253 10.86 -13.33 3.35
C ASP A 253 9.83 -13.36 2.20
N THR A 254 8.79 -12.54 2.31
CA THR A 254 7.76 -12.41 1.27
C THR A 254 8.30 -11.73 0.01
N GLU A 255 9.07 -10.66 0.15
CA GLU A 255 9.69 -9.96 -0.98
C GLU A 255 10.70 -10.85 -1.71
N GLU A 256 11.40 -11.71 -0.98
CA GLU A 256 12.32 -12.70 -1.55
C GLU A 256 11.61 -13.74 -2.44
N LEU A 257 10.40 -14.18 -2.05
CA LEU A 257 9.62 -15.05 -2.92
C LEU A 257 9.12 -14.29 -4.16
N LEU A 258 8.66 -13.05 -4.00
CA LEU A 258 8.19 -12.21 -5.09
C LEU A 258 9.32 -11.92 -6.09
N PHE A 259 10.53 -11.62 -5.59
CA PHE A 259 11.74 -11.44 -6.39
C PHE A 259 12.12 -12.71 -7.17
N ALA A 260 12.16 -13.88 -6.49
CA ALA A 260 12.50 -15.15 -7.12
C ALA A 260 11.47 -15.59 -8.16
N ALA A 261 10.17 -15.37 -7.89
CA ALA A 261 9.09 -15.60 -8.86
C ALA A 261 9.25 -14.70 -10.09
N SER A 262 9.57 -13.42 -9.89
CA SER A 262 9.80 -12.49 -10.99
C SER A 262 11.03 -12.88 -11.83
N GLU A 263 12.12 -13.30 -11.18
CA GLU A 263 13.32 -13.82 -11.88
C GLU A 263 12.99 -15.07 -12.71
N LEU A 264 12.22 -16.00 -12.17
CA LEU A 264 11.78 -17.20 -12.87
C LEU A 264 11.00 -16.85 -14.14
N LEU A 265 9.98 -16.00 -14.00
CA LEU A 265 9.14 -15.60 -15.12
C LEU A 265 9.93 -14.81 -16.19
N ALA A 266 10.83 -13.93 -15.77
CA ALA A 266 11.71 -13.22 -16.70
C ALA A 266 12.64 -14.18 -17.46
N GLY A 267 13.21 -15.19 -16.77
CA GLY A 267 14.03 -16.23 -17.39
C GLY A 267 13.26 -17.11 -18.37
N GLN A 268 11.97 -17.36 -18.13
CA GLN A 268 11.08 -18.08 -19.05
C GLN A 268 10.71 -17.23 -20.28
N LEU A 269 10.40 -15.93 -20.08
CA LEU A 269 10.00 -15.01 -21.16
C LEU A 269 11.17 -14.65 -22.09
N TYR A 270 12.38 -14.56 -21.54
CA TYR A 270 13.56 -14.10 -22.27
C TYR A 270 14.73 -15.10 -22.18
N PRO A 271 14.56 -16.38 -22.58
CA PRO A 271 15.54 -17.46 -22.32
C PRO A 271 16.92 -17.20 -22.92
N GLU A 272 16.97 -16.61 -24.12
CA GLU A 272 18.21 -16.32 -24.85
C GLU A 272 18.81 -14.94 -24.55
N HIS A 273 18.06 -14.08 -23.83
CA HIS A 273 18.54 -12.75 -23.48
C HIS A 273 19.67 -12.82 -22.44
N THR A 274 20.73 -12.03 -22.64
CA THR A 274 21.80 -11.89 -21.64
C THR A 274 21.48 -10.74 -20.70
N PHE A 275 21.17 -11.07 -19.44
CA PHE A 275 20.79 -10.06 -18.44
C PHE A 275 22.00 -9.24 -17.99
N PRO A 276 21.91 -7.89 -18.02
CA PRO A 276 23.07 -7.01 -17.74
C PRO A 276 23.64 -7.17 -16.33
N CYS A 277 22.82 -7.51 -15.33
CA CYS A 277 23.26 -7.63 -13.93
C CYS A 277 24.16 -8.84 -13.68
N SER A 278 24.02 -9.92 -14.42
CA SER A 278 24.72 -11.19 -14.22
C SER A 278 25.66 -11.57 -15.36
N GLN A 279 25.45 -11.02 -16.56
CA GLN A 279 26.05 -11.46 -17.81
C GLN A 279 25.71 -12.92 -18.18
N HIS A 280 24.60 -13.46 -17.63
CA HIS A 280 24.09 -14.79 -17.91
C HIS A 280 22.80 -14.74 -18.72
N SER A 281 22.48 -15.85 -19.40
CA SER A 281 21.25 -15.99 -20.18
C SER A 281 20.02 -16.11 -19.29
N GLY A 282 18.84 -15.84 -19.87
CA GLY A 282 17.57 -16.06 -19.19
C GLY A 282 17.36 -17.49 -18.76
N GLN A 283 17.84 -18.46 -19.55
CA GLN A 283 17.80 -19.88 -19.16
C GLN A 283 18.59 -20.16 -17.87
N TRP A 284 19.73 -19.53 -17.67
CA TRP A 284 20.49 -19.62 -16.42
C TRP A 284 19.70 -19.00 -15.25
N HIS A 285 19.10 -17.81 -15.44
CA HIS A 285 18.25 -17.16 -14.45
C HIS A 285 17.05 -18.04 -14.09
N ARG A 286 16.39 -18.64 -15.08
CA ARG A 286 15.31 -19.58 -14.88
C ARG A 286 15.73 -20.75 -13.97
N GLN A 287 16.81 -21.44 -14.27
CA GLN A 287 17.28 -22.59 -13.47
C GLN A 287 17.60 -22.20 -12.03
N ARG A 288 18.31 -21.10 -11.84
CA ARG A 288 18.63 -20.57 -10.51
C ARG A 288 17.38 -20.20 -9.71
N ALA A 289 16.43 -19.54 -10.36
CA ALA A 289 15.17 -19.14 -9.73
C ALA A 289 14.26 -20.33 -9.42
N GLU A 290 14.21 -21.36 -10.28
CA GLU A 290 13.50 -22.61 -10.01
C GLU A 290 14.00 -23.26 -8.70
N GLU A 291 15.30 -23.38 -8.50
CA GLU A 291 15.88 -23.90 -7.25
C GLU A 291 15.51 -23.02 -6.03
N ALA A 292 15.59 -21.71 -6.18
CA ALA A 292 15.29 -20.77 -5.10
C ALA A 292 13.79 -20.79 -4.72
N VAL A 293 12.90 -20.78 -5.70
CA VAL A 293 11.45 -20.85 -5.51
C VAL A 293 11.06 -22.18 -4.88
N THR A 294 11.54 -23.32 -5.42
CA THR A 294 11.23 -24.65 -4.89
C THR A 294 11.63 -24.78 -3.42
N ARG A 295 12.84 -24.36 -3.06
CA ARG A 295 13.32 -24.41 -1.67
C ARG A 295 12.46 -23.57 -0.73
N ARG A 296 12.06 -22.35 -1.15
CA ARG A 296 11.20 -21.47 -0.36
C ARG A 296 9.80 -22.03 -0.19
N LEU A 297 9.20 -22.55 -1.27
CA LEU A 297 7.88 -23.14 -1.22
C LEU A 297 7.86 -24.41 -0.36
N GLN A 298 8.90 -25.28 -0.43
CA GLN A 298 9.04 -26.43 0.43
C GLN A 298 9.11 -26.03 1.91
N HIS A 299 9.89 -24.98 2.23
CA HIS A 299 9.97 -24.45 3.59
C HIS A 299 8.61 -23.92 4.04
N ALA A 300 7.97 -23.07 3.24
CA ALA A 300 6.67 -22.48 3.54
C ALA A 300 5.54 -23.53 3.70
N ALA A 301 5.58 -24.60 2.91
CA ALA A 301 4.63 -25.71 3.03
C ALA A 301 4.71 -26.37 4.42
N ILE A 302 5.89 -26.43 5.02
CA ILE A 302 6.11 -27.05 6.35
C ILE A 302 5.79 -26.05 7.47
N VAL A 303 6.43 -24.86 7.46
CA VAL A 303 6.45 -23.94 8.61
C VAL A 303 5.65 -22.64 8.43
N GLY A 304 5.13 -22.37 7.23
CA GLY A 304 4.40 -21.14 6.91
C GLY A 304 5.30 -19.94 6.70
N PHE A 305 4.72 -18.76 6.80
CA PHE A 305 5.39 -17.46 6.70
C PHE A 305 5.23 -16.72 8.02
N ALA A 306 6.32 -16.22 8.58
CA ALA A 306 6.27 -15.43 9.82
C ALA A 306 5.80 -13.98 9.57
N GLU A 307 6.07 -13.45 8.39
CA GLU A 307 5.59 -12.14 7.95
C GLU A 307 4.13 -12.23 7.55
N SER A 308 3.23 -11.96 8.51
CA SER A 308 1.79 -12.14 8.33
C SER A 308 1.01 -10.82 8.36
N SER A 309 1.61 -9.72 7.95
CA SER A 309 0.87 -8.47 7.77
C SER A 309 -0.09 -8.57 6.57
N SER A 310 -1.12 -7.74 6.55
CA SER A 310 -2.07 -7.71 5.43
C SER A 310 -1.38 -7.37 4.10
N HIS A 311 -0.36 -6.52 4.13
CA HIS A 311 0.45 -6.17 2.96
C HIS A 311 1.27 -7.37 2.46
N ASN A 312 2.02 -8.02 3.35
CA ASN A 312 2.84 -9.17 3.00
C ASN A 312 2.01 -10.34 2.47
N LEU A 313 0.84 -10.61 3.07
CA LEU A 313 -0.06 -11.64 2.56
C LEU A 313 -0.61 -11.31 1.16
N ALA A 314 -0.90 -10.04 0.87
CA ALA A 314 -1.31 -9.62 -0.47
C ALA A 314 -0.19 -9.82 -1.50
N GLN A 315 1.05 -9.45 -1.18
CA GLN A 315 2.22 -9.71 -2.03
C GLN A 315 2.46 -11.21 -2.24
N LEU A 316 2.34 -12.00 -1.18
CA LEU A 316 2.49 -13.44 -1.22
C LEU A 316 1.45 -14.10 -2.14
N LEU A 317 0.18 -13.71 -2.04
CA LEU A 317 -0.88 -14.16 -2.93
C LEU A 317 -0.60 -13.77 -4.39
N THR A 318 -0.02 -12.58 -4.61
CA THR A 318 0.39 -12.15 -5.95
C THR A 318 1.49 -13.07 -6.51
N ALA A 319 2.54 -13.36 -5.75
CA ALA A 319 3.62 -14.25 -6.18
C ALA A 319 3.10 -15.68 -6.46
N LEU A 320 2.36 -16.25 -5.52
CA LEU A 320 1.84 -17.62 -5.63
C LEU A 320 0.88 -17.80 -6.81
N SER A 321 -0.02 -16.84 -7.04
CA SER A 321 -0.94 -16.88 -8.19
C SER A 321 -0.19 -16.90 -9.51
N HIS A 322 0.89 -16.13 -9.64
CA HIS A 322 1.71 -16.10 -10.85
C HIS A 322 2.51 -17.39 -11.02
N LEU A 323 3.05 -17.96 -9.95
CA LEU A 323 3.77 -19.23 -10.01
C LEU A 323 2.84 -20.39 -10.44
N ILE A 324 1.64 -20.46 -9.86
CA ILE A 324 0.65 -21.50 -10.22
C ILE A 324 0.20 -21.37 -11.67
N ASP A 325 0.03 -20.15 -12.16
CA ASP A 325 -0.55 -19.91 -13.48
C ASP A 325 0.49 -19.96 -14.61
N LEU A 326 1.74 -19.59 -14.34
CA LEU A 326 2.73 -19.28 -15.36
C LEU A 326 4.05 -20.05 -15.25
N ALA A 327 4.35 -20.72 -14.14
CA ALA A 327 5.56 -21.52 -14.05
C ALA A 327 5.45 -22.78 -14.89
N ASP A 328 6.49 -23.08 -15.69
CA ASP A 328 6.52 -24.29 -16.52
C ASP A 328 6.76 -25.58 -15.70
N SER A 329 7.27 -25.43 -14.46
CA SER A 329 7.62 -26.55 -13.59
C SER A 329 6.42 -27.09 -12.84
N GLN A 330 6.09 -28.37 -13.04
CA GLN A 330 5.03 -29.05 -12.30
C GLN A 330 5.29 -29.10 -10.79
N GLU A 331 6.55 -29.26 -10.37
CA GLU A 331 6.92 -29.27 -8.95
C GLU A 331 6.62 -27.90 -8.29
N ILE A 332 6.94 -26.80 -8.98
CA ILE A 332 6.61 -25.46 -8.51
C ILE A 332 5.10 -25.27 -8.42
N TRP A 333 4.36 -25.74 -9.42
CA TRP A 333 2.89 -25.71 -9.41
C TRP A 333 2.31 -26.44 -8.19
N ASP A 334 2.75 -27.69 -7.95
CA ASP A 334 2.28 -28.51 -6.83
C ASP A 334 2.55 -27.84 -5.48
N LEU A 335 3.77 -27.35 -5.29
CA LEU A 335 4.18 -26.67 -4.05
C LEU A 335 3.44 -25.34 -3.86
N ALA A 336 3.32 -24.54 -4.91
CA ALA A 336 2.63 -23.25 -4.84
C ALA A 336 1.14 -23.43 -4.56
N ALA A 337 0.49 -24.49 -5.10
CA ALA A 337 -0.89 -24.83 -4.81
C ALA A 337 -1.10 -25.19 -3.33
N VAL A 338 -0.20 -25.99 -2.75
CA VAL A 338 -0.24 -26.29 -1.31
C VAL A 338 -0.03 -25.03 -0.46
N VAL A 339 0.92 -24.19 -0.84
CA VAL A 339 1.24 -22.99 -0.07
C VAL A 339 0.13 -21.94 -0.16
N ILE A 340 -0.50 -21.75 -1.32
CA ILE A 340 -1.62 -20.79 -1.44
C ILE A 340 -2.85 -21.27 -0.66
N ASP A 341 -3.13 -22.57 -0.63
CA ASP A 341 -4.18 -23.13 0.23
C ASP A 341 -3.92 -22.82 1.70
N LYS A 342 -2.69 -22.99 2.15
CA LYS A 342 -2.27 -22.69 3.52
C LYS A 342 -2.43 -21.20 3.85
N VAL A 343 -2.01 -20.33 2.95
CA VAL A 343 -2.17 -18.86 3.10
C VAL A 343 -3.65 -18.49 3.17
N LEU A 344 -4.49 -19.07 2.30
CA LEU A 344 -5.92 -18.80 2.32
C LEU A 344 -6.62 -19.37 3.56
N VAL A 345 -6.16 -20.51 4.10
CA VAL A 345 -6.65 -21.01 5.40
C VAL A 345 -6.30 -20.06 6.52
N THR A 346 -5.04 -19.59 6.60
CA THR A 346 -4.62 -18.58 7.57
C THR A 346 -5.48 -17.32 7.44
N LEU A 347 -5.67 -16.82 6.22
CA LEU A 347 -6.50 -15.65 5.97
C LEU A 347 -7.98 -15.87 6.40
N ALA A 348 -8.52 -17.07 6.15
CA ALA A 348 -9.88 -17.43 6.54
C ALA A 348 -10.07 -17.50 8.06
N LEU A 349 -9.07 -18.03 8.78
CA LEU A 349 -9.08 -18.10 10.24
C LEU A 349 -8.94 -16.72 10.88
N ASP A 350 -8.09 -15.90 10.33
CA ASP A 350 -7.75 -14.55 10.80
C ASP A 350 -8.77 -13.47 10.37
N SER A 351 -9.83 -13.84 9.65
CA SER A 351 -10.82 -12.88 9.15
C SER A 351 -12.15 -12.94 9.89
N PHE A 352 -12.73 -11.76 10.05
CA PHE A 352 -14.09 -11.60 10.59
C PHE A 352 -14.89 -10.67 9.67
N ARG A 353 -15.96 -11.21 9.07
CA ARG A 353 -16.83 -10.46 8.13
C ARG A 353 -16.05 -9.73 7.01
N GLY A 354 -14.97 -10.34 6.52
CA GLY A 354 -14.13 -9.77 5.46
C GLY A 354 -13.02 -8.84 5.96
N VAL A 355 -12.93 -8.57 7.25
CA VAL A 355 -11.84 -7.82 7.89
C VAL A 355 -10.73 -8.79 8.27
N TYR A 356 -9.51 -8.53 7.85
CA TYR A 356 -8.34 -9.23 8.38
C TYR A 356 -8.02 -8.69 9.78
N GLY A 357 -8.16 -9.56 10.79
CA GLY A 357 -8.12 -9.20 12.20
C GLY A 357 -6.98 -9.85 12.98
N ALA A 358 -5.95 -10.34 12.30
CA ALA A 358 -4.84 -11.02 12.98
C ALA A 358 -3.95 -10.05 13.77
N GLY A 359 -3.43 -10.52 14.90
CA GLY A 359 -2.27 -9.91 15.53
C GLY A 359 -1.06 -9.99 14.59
N GLN A 360 -0.34 -8.88 14.42
CA GLN A 360 0.78 -8.72 13.49
C GLN A 360 2.02 -8.31 14.25
N ILE A 361 3.16 -8.96 14.00
CA ILE A 361 4.45 -8.58 14.61
C ILE A 361 5.36 -7.78 13.69
N THR A 362 5.09 -7.81 12.40
CA THR A 362 5.80 -7.01 11.40
C THR A 362 4.83 -6.00 10.80
N ALA A 363 5.15 -4.73 10.92
CA ALA A 363 4.53 -3.66 10.15
C ALA A 363 5.64 -2.99 9.34
N GLU A 364 5.97 -3.59 8.21
CA GLU A 364 6.77 -2.88 7.21
C GLU A 364 5.86 -1.87 6.51
N ASN A 365 6.41 -0.71 6.20
CA ASN A 365 5.75 0.40 5.50
C ASN A 365 4.55 1.02 6.23
N GLY A 366 4.63 1.15 7.56
CA GLY A 366 3.79 2.09 8.31
C GLY A 366 2.30 1.77 8.40
N GLY A 367 1.91 0.54 8.07
CA GLY A 367 0.51 0.25 7.86
C GLY A 367 -0.22 -0.39 9.03
N VAL A 368 -0.50 0.37 10.08
CA VAL A 368 -1.68 0.04 10.89
C VAL A 368 -2.90 0.23 9.98
N VAL A 369 -3.59 -0.85 9.64
CA VAL A 369 -4.85 -0.76 8.88
C VAL A 369 -5.94 -0.27 9.83
N PRO A 370 -6.43 0.98 9.68
CA PRO A 370 -7.32 1.59 10.66
C PRO A 370 -8.73 0.97 10.65
N ASN A 371 -9.12 0.34 9.55
CA ASN A 371 -10.40 -0.34 9.40
C ASN A 371 -10.41 -1.33 8.24
N GLY A 372 -11.51 -2.08 8.08
CA GLY A 372 -11.65 -3.10 7.04
C GLY A 372 -11.73 -2.55 5.61
N HIS A 373 -12.13 -1.30 5.42
CA HIS A 373 -12.30 -0.71 4.08
C HIS A 373 -10.98 -0.50 3.36
N VAL A 374 -9.92 -0.16 4.09
CA VAL A 374 -8.61 0.18 3.52
C VAL A 374 -7.61 -0.98 3.56
N SER A 375 -8.03 -2.15 4.01
CA SER A 375 -7.16 -3.32 4.09
C SER A 375 -6.72 -3.78 2.70
N PRO A 376 -5.42 -4.06 2.48
CA PRO A 376 -4.92 -4.69 1.25
C PRO A 376 -5.58 -6.03 0.93
N LEU A 377 -6.19 -6.69 1.91
CA LEU A 377 -6.85 -7.98 1.75
C LEU A 377 -8.38 -7.89 1.57
N ALA A 378 -8.97 -6.69 1.68
CA ALA A 378 -10.43 -6.53 1.54
C ALA A 378 -10.93 -7.02 0.18
N GLY A 379 -10.27 -6.65 -0.91
CA GLY A 379 -10.59 -7.12 -2.26
C GLY A 379 -10.36 -8.63 -2.45
N VAL A 380 -9.38 -9.21 -1.76
CA VAL A 380 -9.17 -10.66 -1.75
C VAL A 380 -10.34 -11.38 -1.07
N ALA A 381 -10.75 -10.93 0.11
CA ALA A 381 -11.89 -11.50 0.83
C ALA A 381 -13.20 -11.37 0.02
N ARG A 382 -13.39 -10.24 -0.66
CA ARG A 382 -14.55 -10.03 -1.53
C ARG A 382 -14.55 -10.95 -2.75
N LEU A 383 -13.40 -11.13 -3.41
CA LEU A 383 -13.27 -12.05 -4.54
C LEU A 383 -13.49 -13.50 -4.12
N MET A 384 -12.78 -13.94 -3.09
CA MET A 384 -12.75 -15.36 -2.71
C MET A 384 -14.03 -15.81 -2.00
N TRP A 385 -14.57 -14.98 -1.12
CA TRP A 385 -15.65 -15.37 -0.21
C TRP A 385 -16.92 -14.52 -0.31
N GLY A 386 -16.89 -13.44 -1.08
CA GLY A 386 -18.03 -12.53 -1.23
C GLY A 386 -18.27 -11.62 -0.02
N VAL A 387 -17.28 -11.40 0.82
CA VAL A 387 -17.34 -10.48 1.97
C VAL A 387 -16.21 -9.44 1.89
N GLY A 388 -16.40 -8.26 2.41
CA GLY A 388 -15.44 -7.17 2.30
C GLY A 388 -15.83 -6.13 1.25
N THR A 389 -14.87 -5.36 0.76
CA THR A 389 -15.08 -4.28 -0.21
C THR A 389 -14.04 -4.34 -1.33
N TRP A 390 -14.33 -3.73 -2.48
CA TRP A 390 -13.30 -3.36 -3.45
C TRP A 390 -12.65 -2.04 -3.02
N ASN A 391 -11.35 -1.98 -3.13
CA ASN A 391 -10.57 -0.78 -2.88
C ASN A 391 -9.44 -0.67 -3.91
N TRP A 392 -8.46 0.21 -3.70
CA TRP A 392 -7.35 0.46 -4.63
C TRP A 392 -6.20 -0.57 -4.57
N HIS A 393 -6.28 -1.56 -3.68
CA HIS A 393 -5.28 -2.63 -3.60
C HIS A 393 -5.60 -3.74 -4.58
N PHE A 394 -5.31 -3.51 -5.85
CA PHE A 394 -5.71 -4.38 -6.95
C PHE A 394 -4.78 -5.56 -7.21
N ALA A 395 -3.50 -5.53 -6.81
CA ALA A 395 -2.50 -6.52 -7.19
C ALA A 395 -2.92 -7.95 -6.86
N ALA A 396 -3.17 -8.26 -5.59
CA ALA A 396 -3.53 -9.60 -5.16
C ALA A 396 -4.88 -10.09 -5.73
N PRO A 397 -5.99 -9.32 -5.64
CA PRO A 397 -7.25 -9.80 -6.18
C PRO A 397 -7.22 -9.96 -7.71
N ILE A 398 -6.54 -9.11 -8.49
CA ILE A 398 -6.40 -9.28 -9.94
C ILE A 398 -5.51 -10.49 -10.25
N SER A 399 -4.41 -10.72 -9.52
CA SER A 399 -3.56 -11.90 -9.70
C SER A 399 -4.35 -13.19 -9.50
N LEU A 400 -5.16 -13.27 -8.44
CA LEU A 400 -6.04 -14.40 -8.17
C LEU A 400 -7.15 -14.54 -9.23
N CYS A 401 -7.71 -13.43 -9.68
CA CYS A 401 -8.73 -13.39 -10.74
C CYS A 401 -8.20 -13.92 -12.07
N CYS A 402 -6.95 -13.59 -12.43
CA CYS A 402 -6.31 -14.02 -13.67
C CYS A 402 -5.65 -15.41 -13.58
N CYS A 403 -5.60 -16.01 -12.40
CA CYS A 403 -5.04 -17.35 -12.20
C CYS A 403 -6.06 -18.42 -12.59
N HIS A 404 -5.94 -18.97 -13.79
CA HIS A 404 -6.88 -19.97 -14.32
C HIS A 404 -6.59 -21.41 -13.87
N ASN A 405 -5.36 -21.66 -13.42
CA ASN A 405 -4.89 -23.00 -13.04
C ASN A 405 -5.09 -23.32 -11.55
N TYR A 406 -5.82 -22.47 -10.81
CA TYR A 406 -6.10 -22.69 -9.40
C TYR A 406 -7.60 -22.63 -9.09
N ALA A 407 -8.09 -23.68 -8.41
CA ALA A 407 -9.45 -23.72 -7.87
C ALA A 407 -9.36 -23.83 -6.33
N HIS A 408 -9.76 -22.78 -5.62
CA HIS A 408 -9.71 -22.79 -4.16
C HIS A 408 -10.71 -23.79 -3.54
N PRO A 409 -10.31 -24.51 -2.48
CA PRO A 409 -11.18 -25.46 -1.81
C PRO A 409 -12.39 -24.77 -1.15
N HIS A 410 -13.60 -25.32 -1.37
CA HIS A 410 -14.83 -24.79 -0.77
C HIS A 410 -14.79 -24.74 0.76
N LEU A 411 -14.03 -25.64 1.39
CA LEU A 411 -13.85 -25.65 2.83
C LEU A 411 -13.23 -24.34 3.35
N ILE A 412 -12.30 -23.75 2.61
CA ILE A 412 -11.66 -22.48 3.00
C ILE A 412 -12.69 -21.34 3.00
N ALA A 413 -13.53 -21.27 1.97
CA ALA A 413 -14.62 -20.31 1.92
C ALA A 413 -15.61 -20.48 3.10
N SER A 414 -15.92 -21.73 3.44
CA SER A 414 -16.75 -22.04 4.59
C SER A 414 -16.11 -21.57 5.90
N LEU A 415 -14.80 -21.78 6.10
CA LEU A 415 -14.08 -21.29 7.28
C LEU A 415 -14.12 -19.76 7.39
N ALA A 416 -13.96 -19.06 6.27
CA ALA A 416 -13.96 -17.59 6.24
C ALA A 416 -15.32 -16.98 6.58
N THR A 417 -16.42 -17.68 6.21
CA THR A 417 -17.77 -17.12 6.24
C THR A 417 -18.71 -17.85 7.21
N LEU A 418 -18.19 -18.77 8.05
CA LEU A 418 -18.98 -19.58 8.97
C LEU A 418 -20.18 -18.80 9.55
N PRO A 419 -21.40 -19.07 9.08
CA PRO A 419 -22.60 -18.54 9.69
C PRO A 419 -23.00 -19.48 10.82
N GLY A 420 -22.98 -19.05 12.03
CA GLY A 420 -23.52 -19.91 13.07
C GLY A 420 -23.22 -19.44 14.48
N PRO A 421 -23.92 -20.01 15.47
CA PRO A 421 -23.72 -19.70 16.87
C PRO A 421 -22.37 -20.25 17.42
N ASP A 422 -21.60 -20.91 16.57
CA ASP A 422 -20.42 -21.63 16.99
C ASP A 422 -19.23 -20.69 17.20
N THR A 423 -18.51 -20.92 18.28
CA THR A 423 -17.23 -20.30 18.54
C THR A 423 -16.11 -21.11 17.91
N MET A 424 -15.13 -20.43 17.33
CA MET A 424 -13.91 -21.03 16.80
C MET A 424 -12.73 -20.61 17.66
N TRP A 425 -11.93 -21.60 18.07
CA TRP A 425 -10.62 -21.37 18.66
C TRP A 425 -9.57 -22.01 17.76
N ALA A 426 -8.61 -21.21 17.31
CA ALA A 426 -7.51 -21.68 16.48
C ALA A 426 -6.17 -21.17 17.04
N SER A 427 -5.12 -21.92 16.76
CA SER A 427 -3.74 -21.57 17.08
C SER A 427 -2.88 -21.93 15.90
N GLU A 428 -2.11 -20.96 15.43
CA GLU A 428 -1.18 -21.13 14.29
C GLU A 428 0.24 -20.84 14.76
N ARG A 429 1.19 -21.59 14.23
CA ARG A 429 2.61 -21.36 14.47
C ARG A 429 3.34 -21.24 13.15
N HIS A 430 4.03 -20.14 12.97
CA HIS A 430 4.85 -19.86 11.79
C HIS A 430 6.30 -19.67 12.22
N ALA A 431 7.26 -20.15 11.44
CA ALA A 431 8.67 -19.90 11.66
C ALA A 431 9.18 -18.92 10.60
N VAL A 432 10.12 -18.07 10.99
CA VAL A 432 10.85 -17.22 10.05
C VAL A 432 11.77 -18.12 9.24
N ALA A 433 11.79 -17.94 7.91
CA ALA A 433 12.77 -18.61 7.08
C ALA A 433 14.17 -18.17 7.53
N ALA A 434 15.07 -19.13 7.74
CA ALA A 434 16.48 -18.81 7.92
C ALA A 434 16.97 -18.08 6.65
N GLY A 435 17.54 -16.89 6.83
CA GLY A 435 18.05 -16.06 5.74
C GLY A 435 19.03 -16.82 4.84
N CYS A 436 19.35 -16.28 3.68
CA CYS A 436 20.27 -16.84 2.70
C CYS A 436 21.59 -17.30 3.35
N GLU A 437 22.24 -18.30 2.74
CA GLU A 437 23.45 -18.97 3.25
C GLU A 437 24.56 -18.04 3.77
N GLU A 438 24.66 -16.81 3.28
CA GLU A 438 25.60 -15.79 3.76
C GLU A 438 25.23 -15.19 5.13
N ALA A 439 23.95 -15.23 5.52
CA ALA A 439 23.49 -14.82 6.85
C ALA A 439 23.58 -15.95 7.88
N GLN A 440 23.68 -17.21 7.45
CA GLN A 440 23.69 -18.39 8.34
C GLN A 440 24.94 -18.45 9.24
N GLU A 441 26.09 -17.93 8.81
CA GLU A 441 27.28 -17.89 9.66
C GLU A 441 27.16 -16.89 10.83
N ALA A 442 26.41 -15.82 10.63
CA ALA A 442 26.16 -14.81 11.68
C ALA A 442 24.97 -15.16 12.59
N GLU A 443 24.04 -15.98 12.12
CA GLU A 443 22.78 -16.32 12.81
C GLU A 443 22.79 -17.65 13.57
N GLN A 444 23.84 -18.47 13.46
CA GLN A 444 23.93 -19.80 14.10
C GLN A 444 23.70 -19.80 15.63
N HIS A 445 23.60 -18.63 16.26
CA HIS A 445 23.39 -18.48 17.70
C HIS A 445 22.05 -17.80 18.07
N LYS A 446 21.19 -17.48 17.11
CA LYS A 446 19.85 -16.95 17.41
C LYS A 446 18.82 -18.08 17.31
N PRO A 447 17.95 -18.25 18.32
CA PRO A 447 16.83 -19.17 18.19
C PRO A 447 15.96 -18.76 17.01
N PRO A 448 15.39 -19.72 16.24
CA PRO A 448 14.52 -19.39 15.14
C PRO A 448 13.37 -18.53 15.63
N GLN A 449 13.17 -17.40 14.98
CA GLN A 449 12.02 -16.54 15.29
C GLN A 449 10.75 -17.31 14.93
N SER A 450 9.83 -17.41 15.85
CA SER A 450 8.54 -18.03 15.61
C SER A 450 7.43 -17.05 15.98
N LEU A 451 6.41 -17.01 15.15
CA LEU A 451 5.16 -16.33 15.45
C LEU A 451 4.13 -17.38 15.88
N HIS A 452 3.58 -17.21 17.06
CA HIS A 452 2.47 -17.99 17.54
C HIS A 452 1.22 -17.10 17.58
N LYS A 453 0.24 -17.38 16.73
CA LYS A 453 -1.05 -16.69 16.73
C LYS A 453 -2.07 -17.48 17.51
N ALA A 454 -2.86 -16.78 18.29
CA ALA A 454 -4.06 -17.30 18.94
C ALA A 454 -5.26 -16.52 18.41
N ILE A 455 -6.30 -17.24 18.01
CA ILE A 455 -7.50 -16.67 17.37
C ILE A 455 -8.73 -17.23 18.09
N TYR A 456 -9.60 -16.33 18.51
CA TYR A 456 -10.92 -16.67 19.04
C TYR A 456 -11.97 -15.88 18.29
N ARG A 457 -12.87 -16.58 17.61
CA ARG A 457 -13.94 -15.98 16.80
C ARG A 457 -15.30 -16.45 17.25
N THR A 458 -16.19 -15.51 17.41
CA THR A 458 -17.61 -15.71 17.71
C THR A 458 -18.46 -15.15 16.57
N PRO A 459 -19.80 -15.30 16.57
CA PRO A 459 -20.68 -14.59 15.64
C PRO A 459 -20.58 -13.05 15.73
N ASP A 460 -20.14 -12.51 16.89
CA ASP A 460 -20.18 -11.09 17.19
C ASP A 460 -18.81 -10.39 17.06
N TYR A 461 -17.71 -11.13 17.25
CA TYR A 461 -16.36 -10.56 17.19
C TYR A 461 -15.28 -11.61 16.93
N LEU A 462 -14.10 -11.12 16.55
CA LEU A 462 -12.85 -11.87 16.52
C LEU A 462 -11.84 -11.21 17.44
N LEU A 463 -11.19 -11.99 18.31
CA LEU A 463 -10.03 -11.60 19.09
C LEU A 463 -8.82 -12.42 18.63
N SER A 464 -7.76 -11.74 18.22
CA SER A 464 -6.51 -12.37 17.79
C SER A 464 -5.31 -11.74 18.47
N SER A 465 -4.29 -12.56 18.73
CA SER A 465 -3.01 -12.11 19.27
C SER A 465 -1.82 -12.80 18.62
N ALA A 466 -0.72 -12.07 18.52
CA ALA A 466 0.59 -12.56 18.11
C ALA A 466 1.46 -12.73 19.35
N GLN A 467 1.88 -13.95 19.63
CA GLN A 467 2.58 -14.35 20.86
C GLN A 467 3.98 -14.89 20.52
N ASP A 468 4.77 -15.12 21.55
CA ASP A 468 6.12 -15.73 21.46
C ASP A 468 7.15 -14.99 20.58
N PHE A 469 6.88 -13.73 20.26
CA PHE A 469 7.87 -12.90 19.58
C PHE A 469 8.93 -12.40 20.57
N GLN A 470 10.14 -12.15 20.08
CA GLN A 470 11.23 -11.61 20.90
C GLN A 470 11.17 -10.08 20.95
N PRO A 471 10.91 -9.47 22.13
CA PRO A 471 10.92 -8.01 22.27
C PRO A 471 12.30 -7.42 21.99
N GLY A 472 12.36 -6.22 21.41
CA GLY A 472 13.59 -5.46 21.25
C GLY A 472 14.39 -5.80 20.00
N GLN A 473 13.91 -6.65 19.10
CA GLN A 473 14.53 -6.85 17.80
C GLN A 473 14.16 -5.71 16.83
N PRO A 474 15.12 -5.11 16.11
CA PRO A 474 14.83 -4.11 15.09
C PRO A 474 13.93 -4.68 13.99
N GLY A 475 12.98 -3.89 13.48
CA GLY A 475 12.08 -4.30 12.39
C GLY A 475 10.80 -5.03 12.84
N GLN A 476 10.64 -5.32 14.12
CA GLN A 476 9.41 -5.89 14.65
C GLN A 476 8.52 -4.76 15.18
N GLY A 477 7.69 -4.21 14.34
CA GLY A 477 6.64 -3.26 14.68
C GLY A 477 5.30 -3.85 14.31
N GLY A 478 4.24 -3.60 15.07
CA GLY A 478 2.93 -4.10 14.68
C GLY A 478 1.91 -4.04 15.79
N GLN A 479 0.79 -4.67 15.53
CA GLN A 479 -0.32 -4.87 16.46
C GLN A 479 -0.17 -6.24 17.11
N SER A 480 0.26 -6.31 18.37
CA SER A 480 0.39 -7.60 19.06
C SER A 480 -0.97 -8.28 19.31
N TRP A 481 -2.07 -7.53 19.30
CA TRP A 481 -3.42 -8.05 19.37
C TRP A 481 -4.42 -7.13 18.69
N GLN A 482 -5.53 -7.70 18.25
CA GLN A 482 -6.66 -6.98 17.67
C GLN A 482 -7.98 -7.63 18.08
N ALA A 483 -8.95 -6.80 18.44
CA ALA A 483 -10.36 -7.18 18.53
C ALA A 483 -11.10 -6.54 17.35
N THR A 484 -11.76 -7.36 16.54
CA THR A 484 -12.51 -6.94 15.35
C THR A 484 -13.98 -7.23 15.58
N LEU A 485 -14.81 -6.19 15.59
CA LEU A 485 -16.25 -6.28 15.76
C LEU A 485 -17.00 -6.05 14.44
N ASP A 486 -16.45 -5.18 13.60
CA ASP A 486 -16.98 -4.90 12.24
C ASP A 486 -15.89 -4.20 11.41
N ALA A 487 -16.19 -3.86 10.16
CA ALA A 487 -15.29 -3.15 9.25
C ALA A 487 -14.81 -1.80 9.82
N ASP A 488 -15.70 -1.08 10.49
CA ASP A 488 -15.44 0.23 11.12
C ASP A 488 -15.20 0.14 12.63
N ALA A 489 -15.21 -1.06 13.21
CA ALA A 489 -15.10 -1.24 14.65
C ALA A 489 -13.97 -2.22 14.99
N ILE A 490 -12.75 -1.70 14.99
CA ILE A 490 -11.51 -2.43 15.29
C ILE A 490 -10.85 -1.80 16.52
N VAL A 491 -10.41 -2.64 17.46
CA VAL A 491 -9.66 -2.21 18.65
C VAL A 491 -8.31 -2.89 18.65
N PHE A 492 -7.26 -2.11 18.76
CA PHE A 492 -5.88 -2.57 18.85
C PHE A 492 -5.06 -1.58 19.69
N VAL A 493 -3.85 -1.97 20.06
CA VAL A 493 -2.93 -1.10 20.81
C VAL A 493 -1.76 -0.74 19.91
N ASN A 494 -1.51 0.56 19.81
CA ASN A 494 -0.29 1.10 19.24
C ASN A 494 0.25 2.23 20.13
N HIS A 495 1.51 2.59 19.95
CA HIS A 495 2.15 3.68 20.71
C HIS A 495 2.72 4.71 19.73
N PRO A 496 2.38 5.97 19.86
CA PRO A 496 3.00 7.02 19.09
C PRO A 496 4.49 7.14 19.51
N ALA A 497 5.40 6.74 18.64
CA ALA A 497 6.85 6.75 18.92
C ALA A 497 7.52 8.10 18.68
N ALA A 498 6.89 9.02 17.97
CA ALA A 498 7.45 10.34 17.69
C ALA A 498 6.40 11.44 17.86
N HIS A 499 6.84 12.60 18.33
CA HIS A 499 6.05 13.80 18.22
C HIS A 499 5.86 14.14 16.74
N ALA A 500 4.65 14.58 16.38
CA ALA A 500 4.27 14.96 15.01
C ALA A 500 5.13 16.07 14.37
N LEU A 501 6.08 16.62 15.11
CA LEU A 501 7.01 17.69 14.73
C LEU A 501 8.37 17.19 14.24
N ASP A 502 8.68 15.92 14.37
CA ASP A 502 9.96 15.37 13.92
C ASP A 502 9.86 15.02 12.44
N GLN A 503 10.37 15.90 11.57
CA GLN A 503 10.32 15.73 10.10
C GLN A 503 11.14 14.54 9.60
N ASP A 504 12.06 14.03 10.44
CA ASP A 504 12.85 12.82 10.21
C ASP A 504 12.23 11.58 10.86
N ALA A 505 11.13 11.74 11.60
CA ALA A 505 10.37 10.60 12.07
C ALA A 505 9.69 9.94 10.88
N HIS A 506 10.33 8.93 10.36
CA HIS A 506 9.73 8.00 9.42
C HIS A 506 8.33 7.61 9.90
N ARG A 507 7.43 7.27 8.98
CA ARG A 507 6.09 6.72 9.22
C ARG A 507 6.05 5.55 10.23
N ASP A 508 7.21 5.07 10.67
CA ASP A 508 7.47 4.07 11.73
C ASP A 508 7.24 4.57 13.16
N SER A 509 6.58 5.70 13.34
CA SER A 509 6.32 6.30 14.65
C SER A 509 5.26 5.58 15.48
N TYR A 510 4.59 4.58 14.91
CA TYR A 510 3.72 3.69 15.66
C TYR A 510 4.52 2.53 16.22
N TRP A 511 4.14 1.99 17.32
CA TRP A 511 4.83 1.07 18.20
C TRP A 511 5.75 0.05 17.51
N ARG A 512 7.04 0.13 17.80
CA ARG A 512 7.96 -0.97 17.55
C ARG A 512 7.75 -2.03 18.64
N SER A 513 7.66 -3.28 18.25
CA SER A 513 7.36 -4.43 19.12
C SER A 513 8.25 -4.58 20.34
N GLY A 514 9.46 -4.02 20.33
CA GLY A 514 10.35 -4.00 21.49
C GLY A 514 9.84 -3.23 22.71
N LEU A 515 8.82 -2.39 22.51
CA LEU A 515 8.21 -1.56 23.55
C LEU A 515 6.81 -2.04 23.96
N LEU A 516 6.22 -2.96 23.19
CA LEU A 516 4.91 -3.53 23.50
C LEU A 516 5.03 -4.56 24.62
N PRO A 517 4.11 -4.56 25.58
CA PRO A 517 3.99 -5.67 26.52
C PRO A 517 3.69 -6.97 25.76
N ARG A 518 4.28 -8.08 26.19
CA ARG A 518 3.92 -9.39 25.67
C ARG A 518 2.45 -9.66 25.92
N VAL A 519 1.83 -10.29 24.94
CA VAL A 519 0.43 -10.68 25.01
C VAL A 519 0.36 -12.20 25.14
N ALA A 520 -0.52 -12.68 25.99
CA ALA A 520 -0.93 -14.07 26.05
C ALA A 520 -2.45 -14.11 25.95
N GLN A 521 -2.96 -14.99 25.11
CA GLN A 521 -4.39 -15.17 24.90
C GLN A 521 -4.80 -16.60 25.18
N HIS A 522 -5.87 -16.76 25.92
CA HIS A 522 -6.57 -18.03 26.07
C HIS A 522 -8.05 -17.81 25.78
N ARG A 523 -8.52 -18.28 24.61
CA ARG A 523 -9.87 -18.03 24.07
C ARG A 523 -10.16 -16.53 24.00
N ASP A 524 -11.15 -16.06 24.77
CA ASP A 524 -11.65 -14.68 24.82
C ASP A 524 -10.92 -13.78 25.86
N LEU A 525 -9.88 -14.30 26.48
CA LEU A 525 -9.08 -13.60 27.50
C LEU A 525 -7.64 -13.40 27.05
#